data_76312f5fd15a0557f0682dba6db3c5b0
#
_entry.id   76312f5fd15a0557f0682dba6db3c5b0
#
_cell.length_a   1.000
_cell.length_b   1.000
_cell.length_c   1.000
_cell.angle_alpha   90.00
_cell.angle_beta   90.00
_cell.angle_gamma   90.00
#
_symmetry.space_group_name_H-M   'P 1'
#
loop_
_entity.id
_entity.type
_entity.pdbx_description
1 polymer ?
#
loop_
_entity_poly.entity_id
_entity_poly.type
_entity_poly.pdbx_seq_one_letter_code
_entity_poly.pdbx_strand_id
1 'polypeptide(L)'
;MAVGARPTPRRPDVTNHPELDTLPEWPLETIGVLVTTDPTPHAIPVSWPVRAGDRQILISLKSNRGSLARLRERPEVALLILGGGDVALCARGTARVIAEQMPSAEDYVAVRIDIDAIDDHRQSAFAVTKGIQRTVLDDESELRGLRSRVNTLRSWSQNQAAQNQPAQNQPAQGRA
;
A
#
# COMPACT_ATOMS: atom_id res chain seq x y z
N MET A 1 4.08 46.45 27.31
CA MET A 1 5.15 45.42 27.21
C MET A 1 4.64 44.28 26.32
N ALA A 2 5.13 44.17 25.09
CA ALA A 2 4.72 43.12 24.16
C ALA A 2 5.59 41.89 24.42
N VAL A 3 4.94 40.78 24.81
CA VAL A 3 5.61 39.48 24.95
C VAL A 3 5.84 38.89 23.56
N GLY A 4 7.11 38.90 23.16
CA GLY A 4 7.54 38.34 21.87
C GLY A 4 7.28 36.84 21.82
N ALA A 5 6.50 36.38 20.83
CA ALA A 5 6.29 34.98 20.54
C ALA A 5 7.65 34.32 20.22
N ARG A 6 8.01 33.29 20.98
CA ARG A 6 9.20 32.45 20.67
C ARG A 6 8.97 31.72 19.34
N PRO A 7 9.93 31.75 18.40
CA PRO A 7 9.83 30.99 17.19
C PRO A 7 9.77 29.49 17.53
N THR A 8 8.78 28.82 16.99
CA THR A 8 8.65 27.34 17.08
C THR A 8 9.89 26.71 16.42
N PRO A 9 10.62 25.82 17.11
CA PRO A 9 11.76 25.16 16.51
C PRO A 9 11.28 24.37 15.29
N ARG A 10 11.84 24.67 14.10
CA ARG A 10 11.66 23.83 12.92
C ARG A 10 12.14 22.42 13.30
N ARG A 11 11.26 21.44 13.16
CA ARG A 11 11.69 20.02 13.22
C ARG A 11 12.80 19.85 12.19
N PRO A 12 13.94 19.23 12.56
CA PRO A 12 14.94 18.87 11.58
C PRO A 12 14.27 17.98 10.52
N ASP A 13 14.56 18.26 9.27
CA ASP A 13 14.13 17.43 8.14
C ASP A 13 14.82 16.06 8.30
N VAL A 14 14.09 15.07 8.79
CA VAL A 14 14.64 13.74 9.15
C VAL A 14 14.68 12.82 7.93
N THR A 15 14.27 13.29 6.76
CA THR A 15 14.24 12.49 5.53
C THR A 15 15.57 12.55 4.81
N ASN A 16 16.52 11.76 5.26
CA ASN A 16 17.79 11.56 4.56
C ASN A 16 17.86 10.17 3.90
N HIS A 17 16.72 9.58 3.58
CA HIS A 17 16.64 8.35 2.80
C HIS A 17 16.42 8.70 1.33
N PRO A 18 17.09 8.00 0.38
CA PRO A 18 16.77 8.15 -1.02
C PRO A 18 15.30 7.78 -1.26
N GLU A 19 14.63 8.56 -2.10
CA GLU A 19 13.25 8.29 -2.50
C GLU A 19 13.22 7.59 -3.85
N LEU A 20 12.27 6.68 -4.03
CA LEU A 20 11.96 6.05 -5.31
C LEU A 20 10.84 6.82 -6.01
N ASP A 21 10.97 7.00 -7.32
CA ASP A 21 9.94 7.62 -8.14
C ASP A 21 8.71 6.71 -8.28
N THR A 22 8.94 5.40 -8.34
CA THR A 22 7.90 4.38 -8.55
C THR A 22 8.06 3.21 -7.61
N LEU A 23 6.94 2.58 -7.27
CA LEU A 23 6.93 1.34 -6.50
C LEU A 23 7.60 0.22 -7.30
N PRO A 24 8.59 -0.49 -6.75
CA PRO A 24 9.11 -1.70 -7.37
C PRO A 24 8.09 -2.84 -7.32
N GLU A 25 8.33 -3.91 -8.06
CA GLU A 25 7.60 -5.16 -7.90
C GLU A 25 8.11 -5.91 -6.66
N TRP A 26 7.22 -6.66 -6.02
CA TRP A 26 7.56 -7.55 -4.90
C TRP A 26 6.86 -8.90 -5.03
N PRO A 27 7.39 -9.96 -4.40
CA PRO A 27 6.75 -11.28 -4.43
C PRO A 27 5.31 -11.23 -3.90
N LEU A 28 4.40 -11.93 -4.56
CA LEU A 28 2.96 -11.90 -4.26
C LEU A 28 2.64 -12.19 -2.78
N GLU A 29 3.35 -13.15 -2.18
CA GLU A 29 3.10 -13.59 -0.80
C GLU A 29 3.78 -12.69 0.25
N THR A 30 4.23 -11.50 -0.13
CA THR A 30 4.85 -10.55 0.77
C THR A 30 3.83 -10.08 1.82
N ILE A 31 4.30 -9.95 3.06
CA ILE A 31 3.54 -9.34 4.15
C ILE A 31 4.08 -7.94 4.37
N GLY A 32 3.22 -6.95 4.21
CA GLY A 32 3.53 -5.58 4.58
C GLY A 32 3.14 -5.28 6.02
N VAL A 33 3.67 -4.20 6.57
CA VAL A 33 3.27 -3.66 7.88
C VAL A 33 2.63 -2.30 7.66
N LEU A 34 1.32 -2.24 7.86
CA LEU A 34 0.56 -0.99 7.79
C LEU A 34 0.67 -0.27 9.13
N VAL A 35 1.08 0.98 9.08
CA VAL A 35 1.21 1.87 10.23
C VAL A 35 0.17 2.98 10.14
N THR A 36 -0.63 3.15 11.18
CA THR A 36 -1.54 4.29 11.40
C THR A 36 -1.04 5.12 12.57
N THR A 37 -1.37 6.41 12.61
CA THR A 37 -0.77 7.36 13.55
C THR A 37 -1.69 7.85 14.66
N ASP A 38 -3.00 7.66 14.54
CA ASP A 38 -3.97 8.21 15.47
C ASP A 38 -4.71 7.12 16.28
N PRO A 39 -4.99 7.32 17.57
CA PRO A 39 -4.48 8.37 18.49
C PRO A 39 -3.01 8.17 18.87
N THR A 40 -2.46 7.01 18.60
CA THR A 40 -1.07 6.63 18.80
C THR A 40 -0.60 5.77 17.62
N PRO A 41 0.70 5.70 17.35
CA PRO A 41 1.23 4.81 16.33
C PRO A 41 0.75 3.37 16.56
N HIS A 42 0.20 2.75 15.53
CA HIS A 42 -0.29 1.38 15.57
C HIS A 42 0.10 0.65 14.28
N ALA A 43 0.77 -0.48 14.43
CA ALA A 43 1.27 -1.27 13.32
C ALA A 43 0.55 -2.62 13.26
N ILE A 44 0.11 -3.00 12.06
CA ILE A 44 -0.52 -4.31 11.82
C ILE A 44 0.09 -4.99 10.59
N PRO A 45 0.24 -6.32 10.61
CA PRO A 45 0.59 -7.06 9.42
C PRO A 45 -0.58 -7.06 8.42
N VAL A 46 -0.27 -6.78 7.17
CA VAL A 46 -1.19 -6.86 6.03
C VAL A 46 -0.69 -7.94 5.08
N SER A 47 -1.56 -8.90 4.77
CA SER A 47 -1.21 -10.01 3.88
C SER A 47 -1.34 -9.57 2.43
N TRP A 48 -0.27 -9.78 1.69
CA TRP A 48 -0.22 -9.71 0.23
C TRP A 48 -0.73 -8.39 -0.35
N PRO A 49 -0.13 -7.25 0.02
CA PRO A 49 -0.44 -5.99 -0.62
C PRO A 49 -0.20 -6.09 -2.13
N VAL A 50 -1.11 -5.52 -2.92
CA VAL A 50 -1.08 -5.56 -4.39
C VAL A 50 -0.59 -4.21 -4.90
N ARG A 51 0.50 -4.20 -5.69
CA ARG A 51 0.89 -3.03 -6.46
C ARG A 51 -0.18 -2.77 -7.55
N ALA A 52 -0.76 -1.59 -7.55
CA ALA A 52 -1.84 -1.21 -8.46
C ALA A 52 -1.44 -0.10 -9.44
N GLY A 53 -0.18 0.23 -9.49
CA GLY A 53 0.41 1.26 -10.33
C GLY A 53 1.71 1.76 -9.75
N ASP A 54 2.27 2.79 -10.33
CA ASP A 54 3.56 3.34 -9.90
C ASP A 54 3.52 3.94 -8.49
N ARG A 55 2.35 4.45 -8.10
CA ARG A 55 2.12 5.09 -6.80
C ARG A 55 0.79 4.68 -6.15
N GLN A 56 0.36 3.43 -6.38
CA GLN A 56 -0.87 2.92 -5.77
C GLN A 56 -0.69 1.50 -5.26
N ILE A 57 -1.23 1.25 -4.06
CA ILE A 57 -1.26 -0.07 -3.44
C ILE A 57 -2.70 -0.38 -3.02
N LEU A 58 -3.13 -1.62 -3.29
CA LEU A 58 -4.41 -2.15 -2.81
C LEU A 58 -4.17 -3.17 -1.70
N ILE A 59 -4.99 -3.09 -0.64
CA ILE A 59 -4.98 -4.03 0.47
C ILE A 59 -6.41 -4.42 0.84
N SER A 60 -6.57 -5.55 1.53
CA SER A 60 -7.83 -5.94 2.16
C SER A 60 -7.70 -5.96 3.68
N LEU A 61 -8.68 -5.40 4.38
CA LEU A 61 -8.77 -5.37 5.83
C LEU A 61 -10.09 -5.97 6.28
N LYS A 62 -10.10 -6.69 7.41
CA LYS A 62 -11.38 -7.11 8.02
C LYS A 62 -12.18 -5.88 8.47
N SER A 63 -13.48 -5.89 8.19
CA SER A 63 -14.40 -4.80 8.48
C SER A 63 -14.47 -4.43 9.97
N ASN A 64 -14.28 -5.41 10.86
CA ASN A 64 -14.31 -5.25 12.31
C ASN A 64 -12.95 -4.88 12.95
N ARG A 65 -11.91 -4.60 12.16
CA ARG A 65 -10.59 -4.23 12.71
C ARG A 65 -10.54 -2.76 13.13
N GLY A 66 -9.98 -2.51 14.31
CA GLY A 66 -9.77 -1.13 14.80
C GLY A 66 -8.88 -0.29 13.89
N SER A 67 -7.98 -0.92 13.12
CA SER A 67 -7.18 -0.24 12.10
C SER A 67 -8.03 0.40 11.00
N LEU A 68 -9.14 -0.23 10.60
CA LEU A 68 -10.04 0.35 9.60
C LEU A 68 -10.75 1.61 10.14
N ALA A 69 -11.18 1.59 11.40
CA ALA A 69 -11.75 2.77 12.05
C ALA A 69 -10.75 3.93 12.08
N ARG A 70 -9.49 3.64 12.43
CA ARG A 70 -8.39 4.63 12.41
C ARG A 70 -8.16 5.22 11.03
N LEU A 71 -8.14 4.39 9.98
CA LEU A 71 -7.98 4.84 8.59
C LEU A 71 -9.12 5.77 8.13
N ARG A 72 -10.34 5.53 8.60
CA ARG A 72 -11.49 6.39 8.26
C ARG A 72 -11.42 7.75 8.95
N GLU A 73 -10.86 7.79 10.14
CA GLU A 73 -10.70 9.01 10.91
C GLU A 73 -9.46 9.80 10.49
N ARG A 74 -8.34 9.09 10.27
CA ARG A 74 -7.08 9.65 9.75
C ARG A 74 -6.50 8.76 8.68
N PRO A 75 -6.62 9.19 7.42
CA PRO A 75 -6.25 8.36 6.28
C PRO A 75 -4.74 8.32 5.98
N GLU A 76 -3.94 9.15 6.65
CA GLU A 76 -2.48 9.16 6.47
C GLU A 76 -1.87 7.89 7.05
N VAL A 77 -1.12 7.18 6.21
CA VAL A 77 -0.54 5.88 6.55
C VAL A 77 0.88 5.74 6.03
N ALA A 78 1.59 4.79 6.61
CA ALA A 78 2.80 4.23 6.04
C ALA A 78 2.63 2.72 5.88
N LEU A 79 3.13 2.18 4.77
CA LEU A 79 3.20 0.74 4.53
C LEU A 79 4.67 0.34 4.32
N LEU A 80 5.22 -0.36 5.32
CA LEU A 80 6.55 -0.95 5.23
C LEU A 80 6.45 -2.28 4.47
N ILE A 81 7.28 -2.44 3.45
CA ILE A 81 7.40 -3.67 2.65
C ILE A 81 8.85 -4.14 2.71
N LEU A 82 9.02 -5.36 3.24
CA LEU A 82 10.29 -6.09 3.23
C LEU A 82 10.05 -7.39 2.47
N GLY A 83 10.55 -7.48 1.25
CA GLY A 83 10.28 -8.58 0.33
C GLY A 83 11.55 -9.15 -0.29
N GLY A 84 11.47 -10.40 -0.77
CA GLY A 84 12.53 -10.99 -1.60
C GLY A 84 12.78 -10.15 -2.85
N GLY A 85 13.97 -10.30 -3.45
CA GLY A 85 14.37 -9.47 -4.58
C GLY A 85 14.90 -8.09 -4.14
N ASP A 86 15.37 -8.01 -2.91
CA ASP A 86 15.93 -6.79 -2.30
C ASP A 86 14.92 -5.63 -2.23
N VAL A 87 13.67 -5.95 -1.89
CA VAL A 87 12.67 -4.92 -1.63
C VAL A 87 12.68 -4.54 -0.16
N ALA A 88 13.06 -3.30 0.12
CA ALA A 88 13.03 -2.69 1.45
C ALA A 88 12.58 -1.24 1.30
N LEU A 89 11.30 -0.96 1.54
CA LEU A 89 10.75 0.37 1.36
C LEU A 89 9.67 0.71 2.39
N CYS A 90 9.47 2.00 2.61
CA CYS A 90 8.32 2.53 3.31
C CYS A 90 7.53 3.45 2.37
N ALA A 91 6.35 3.00 1.95
CA ALA A 91 5.42 3.78 1.13
C ALA A 91 4.51 4.60 2.05
N ARG A 92 4.59 5.93 1.97
CA ARG A 92 3.76 6.86 2.73
C ARG A 92 2.70 7.49 1.84
N GLY A 93 1.48 7.62 2.33
CA GLY A 93 0.40 8.17 1.52
C GLY A 93 -0.94 8.19 2.24
N THR A 94 -2.01 8.32 1.44
CA THR A 94 -3.38 8.47 1.91
C THR A 94 -4.20 7.23 1.57
N ALA A 95 -4.79 6.60 2.59
CA ALA A 95 -5.65 5.43 2.44
C ALA A 95 -7.11 5.83 2.19
N ARG A 96 -7.79 5.12 1.28
CA ARG A 96 -9.22 5.30 0.99
C ARG A 96 -9.91 3.95 0.85
N VAL A 97 -11.07 3.81 1.48
CA VAL A 97 -11.95 2.66 1.24
C VAL A 97 -12.52 2.77 -0.18
N ILE A 98 -12.31 1.75 -0.99
CA ILE A 98 -12.83 1.67 -2.37
C ILE A 98 -13.96 0.64 -2.53
N ALA A 99 -14.12 -0.27 -1.57
CA ALA A 99 -15.27 -1.16 -1.46
C ALA A 99 -15.49 -1.54 0.00
N GLU A 100 -16.70 -1.31 0.51
CA GLU A 100 -17.09 -1.65 1.89
C GLU A 100 -17.26 -3.15 2.10
N GLN A 101 -17.48 -3.89 1.04
CA GLN A 101 -17.52 -5.35 1.01
C GLN A 101 -16.83 -5.85 -0.25
N MET A 102 -16.01 -6.87 -0.11
CA MET A 102 -15.36 -7.50 -1.26
C MET A 102 -16.26 -8.62 -1.81
N PRO A 103 -16.41 -8.76 -3.13
CA PRO A 103 -17.24 -9.81 -3.75
C PRO A 103 -16.87 -11.23 -3.31
N SER A 104 -15.60 -11.43 -2.95
CA SER A 104 -15.07 -12.74 -2.52
C SER A 104 -15.04 -12.94 -1.00
N ALA A 105 -15.40 -11.91 -0.19
CA ALA A 105 -15.35 -11.97 1.27
C ALA A 105 -16.08 -10.76 1.87
N GLU A 106 -17.33 -10.93 2.28
CA GLU A 106 -18.21 -9.85 2.75
C GLU A 106 -17.72 -9.18 4.05
N ASP A 107 -16.92 -9.89 4.84
CA ASP A 107 -16.29 -9.37 6.06
C ASP A 107 -14.98 -8.62 5.81
N TYR A 108 -14.62 -8.40 4.54
CA TYR A 108 -13.42 -7.66 4.16
C TYR A 108 -13.76 -6.41 3.35
N VAL A 109 -13.03 -5.36 3.65
CA VAL A 109 -13.05 -4.04 3.00
C VAL A 109 -11.84 -3.94 2.10
N ALA A 110 -11.99 -3.39 0.91
CA ALA A 110 -10.87 -3.05 0.05
C ALA A 110 -10.44 -1.59 0.28
N VAL A 111 -9.15 -1.40 0.45
CA VAL A 111 -8.54 -0.09 0.70
C VAL A 111 -7.49 0.16 -0.37
N ARG A 112 -7.53 1.34 -0.98
CA ARG A 112 -6.47 1.88 -1.84
C ARG A 112 -5.61 2.84 -1.03
N ILE A 113 -4.31 2.75 -1.21
CA ILE A 113 -3.34 3.71 -0.68
C ILE A 113 -2.75 4.43 -1.88
N ASP A 114 -3.02 5.73 -1.99
CA ASP A 114 -2.40 6.64 -2.95
C ASP A 114 -1.09 7.14 -2.33
N ILE A 115 0.05 6.88 -2.97
CA ILE A 115 1.39 7.05 -2.41
C ILE A 115 1.95 8.43 -2.76
N ASP A 116 2.35 9.18 -1.73
CA ASP A 116 2.96 10.50 -1.84
C ASP A 116 4.49 10.40 -1.88
N ALA A 117 5.08 9.47 -1.09
CA ALA A 117 6.52 9.27 -1.01
C ALA A 117 6.87 7.79 -0.81
N ILE A 118 7.99 7.36 -1.37
CA ILE A 118 8.49 6.00 -1.28
C ILE A 118 9.93 6.06 -0.77
N ASP A 119 10.12 5.88 0.53
CA ASP A 119 11.45 5.88 1.14
C ASP A 119 12.15 4.55 0.81
N ASP A 120 13.33 4.62 0.21
CA ASP A 120 14.18 3.45 -0.09
C ASP A 120 15.04 3.11 1.12
N HIS A 121 14.82 1.94 1.70
CA HIS A 121 15.55 1.45 2.86
C HIS A 121 16.56 0.35 2.52
N ARG A 122 16.85 0.13 1.23
CA ARG A 122 17.91 -0.79 0.82
C ARG A 122 19.28 -0.29 1.30
N GLN A 123 20.13 -1.23 1.64
CA GLN A 123 21.48 -0.94 2.13
C GLN A 123 22.52 -1.60 1.23
N SER A 124 23.63 -0.92 0.97
CA SER A 124 24.69 -1.43 0.09
C SER A 124 25.39 -2.70 0.60
N ALA A 125 25.36 -2.93 1.92
CA ALA A 125 26.03 -4.07 2.57
C ALA A 125 25.09 -5.27 2.81
N PHE A 126 23.76 -5.11 2.66
CA PHE A 126 22.77 -6.14 2.98
C PHE A 126 21.67 -6.15 1.93
N ALA A 127 21.15 -7.34 1.62
CA ALA A 127 20.01 -7.52 0.75
C ALA A 127 18.88 -8.25 1.47
N VAL A 128 17.63 -7.84 1.25
CA VAL A 128 16.45 -8.55 1.72
C VAL A 128 16.18 -9.72 0.77
N THR A 129 16.58 -10.91 1.16
CA THR A 129 16.44 -12.12 0.34
C THR A 129 15.07 -12.77 0.46
N LYS A 130 14.40 -12.61 1.63
CA LYS A 130 13.06 -13.14 1.92
C LYS A 130 12.33 -12.15 2.81
N GLY A 131 11.02 -12.00 2.57
CA GLY A 131 10.12 -11.29 3.46
C GLY A 131 9.60 -12.17 4.61
N ILE A 132 8.69 -11.59 5.40
CA ILE A 132 7.95 -12.33 6.44
C ILE A 132 7.09 -13.39 5.76
N GLN A 133 7.19 -14.64 6.22
CA GLN A 133 6.42 -15.76 5.72
C GLN A 133 5.35 -16.17 6.73
N ARG A 134 4.25 -16.72 6.22
CA ARG A 134 3.19 -17.34 7.02
C ARG A 134 3.03 -18.79 6.63
N THR A 135 2.75 -19.63 7.62
CA THR A 135 2.32 -21.00 7.42
C THR A 135 0.85 -21.12 7.84
N VAL A 136 0.05 -21.78 7.02
CA VAL A 136 -1.31 -22.15 7.39
C VAL A 136 -1.22 -23.29 8.41
N LEU A 137 -1.91 -23.13 9.55
CA LEU A 137 -1.81 -24.08 10.64
C LEU A 137 -2.86 -25.22 10.48
N ASP A 138 -4.13 -24.89 10.34
CA ASP A 138 -5.19 -25.88 10.46
C ASP A 138 -6.20 -25.90 9.30
N ASP A 139 -6.34 -24.83 8.54
CA ASP A 139 -7.40 -24.73 7.52
C ASP A 139 -6.95 -24.00 6.26
N GLU A 140 -6.85 -24.74 5.17
CA GLU A 140 -6.59 -24.16 3.84
C GLU A 140 -7.68 -23.21 3.33
N SER A 141 -8.88 -23.20 3.95
CA SER A 141 -9.95 -22.30 3.56
C SER A 141 -9.56 -20.84 3.73
N GLU A 142 -8.85 -20.50 4.80
CA GLU A 142 -8.31 -19.15 5.03
C GLU A 142 -7.32 -18.74 3.93
N LEU A 143 -6.47 -19.67 3.48
CA LEU A 143 -5.56 -19.42 2.38
C LEU A 143 -6.29 -19.25 1.05
N ARG A 144 -7.31 -20.07 0.78
CA ARG A 144 -8.18 -19.91 -0.42
C ARG A 144 -8.90 -18.57 -0.38
N GLY A 145 -9.47 -18.20 0.78
CA GLY A 145 -10.09 -16.88 0.98
C GLY A 145 -9.11 -15.72 0.73
N LEU A 146 -7.89 -15.80 1.25
CA LEU A 146 -6.86 -14.80 0.99
C LEU A 146 -6.51 -14.71 -0.49
N ARG A 147 -6.26 -15.83 -1.17
CA ARG A 147 -5.99 -15.87 -2.62
C ARG A 147 -7.13 -15.25 -3.43
N SER A 148 -8.38 -15.55 -3.09
CA SER A 148 -9.56 -14.98 -3.74
C SER A 148 -9.59 -13.45 -3.61
N ARG A 149 -9.40 -12.91 -2.40
CA ARG A 149 -9.36 -11.46 -2.17
C ARG A 149 -8.24 -10.78 -2.97
N VAL A 150 -7.04 -11.36 -2.96
CA VAL A 150 -5.90 -10.81 -3.69
C VAL A 150 -6.13 -10.85 -5.20
N ASN A 151 -6.73 -11.91 -5.74
CA ASN A 151 -7.09 -11.98 -7.16
C ASN A 151 -8.11 -10.91 -7.53
N THR A 152 -9.10 -10.63 -6.65
CA THR A 152 -10.04 -9.52 -6.84
C THR A 152 -9.32 -8.17 -6.88
N LEU A 153 -8.41 -7.89 -5.95
CA LEU A 153 -7.63 -6.66 -5.94
C LEU A 153 -6.76 -6.51 -7.21
N ARG A 154 -6.14 -7.60 -7.65
CA ARG A 154 -5.34 -7.60 -8.90
C ARG A 154 -6.18 -7.31 -10.14
N SER A 155 -7.37 -7.89 -10.25
CA SER A 155 -8.27 -7.60 -11.37
C SER A 155 -8.70 -6.13 -11.39
N TRP A 156 -8.95 -5.53 -10.23
CA TRP A 156 -9.26 -4.10 -10.14
C TRP A 156 -8.07 -3.23 -10.53
N SER A 157 -6.88 -3.57 -10.12
CA SER A 157 -5.64 -2.88 -10.52
C SER A 157 -5.46 -2.90 -12.05
N GLN A 158 -5.66 -4.04 -12.69
CA GLN A 158 -5.56 -4.18 -14.15
C GLN A 158 -6.61 -3.36 -14.90
N ASN A 159 -7.86 -3.34 -14.41
CA ASN A 159 -8.93 -2.55 -15.00
C ASN A 159 -8.67 -1.04 -14.91
N GLN A 160 -8.11 -0.56 -13.80
CA GLN A 160 -7.72 0.84 -13.67
C GLN A 160 -6.59 1.22 -14.62
N ALA A 161 -5.59 0.35 -14.78
CA ALA A 161 -4.49 0.57 -15.71
C ALA A 161 -4.99 0.66 -17.17
N ALA A 162 -5.95 -0.19 -17.56
CA ALA A 162 -6.55 -0.18 -18.89
C ALA A 162 -7.36 1.11 -19.16
N GLN A 163 -8.04 1.63 -18.15
CA GLN A 163 -8.82 2.89 -18.27
C GLN A 163 -7.94 4.14 -18.35
N ASN A 164 -6.73 4.09 -17.79
CA ASN A 164 -5.79 5.21 -17.79
C ASN A 164 -4.88 5.24 -19.02
N GLN A 165 -4.94 4.25 -19.93
CA GLN A 165 -4.20 4.31 -21.21
C GLN A 165 -4.88 5.31 -22.14
N PRO A 166 -4.15 6.36 -22.62
CA PRO A 166 -4.70 7.29 -23.61
C PRO A 166 -5.06 6.48 -24.86
N ALA A 167 -6.25 6.75 -25.43
CA ALA A 167 -6.70 6.13 -26.66
C ALA A 167 -5.61 6.29 -27.74
N GLN A 168 -4.93 5.21 -28.08
CA GLN A 168 -3.93 5.21 -29.13
C GLN A 168 -4.67 5.52 -30.44
N ASN A 169 -4.24 6.60 -31.09
CA ASN A 169 -4.71 7.10 -32.37
C ASN A 169 -5.07 5.96 -33.33
N GLN A 170 -6.36 5.84 -33.66
CA GLN A 170 -6.75 5.15 -34.89
C GLN A 170 -6.14 5.93 -36.06
N PRO A 171 -5.37 5.29 -36.96
CA PRO A 171 -4.90 5.95 -38.14
C PRO A 171 -6.13 6.37 -38.97
N ALA A 172 -6.18 7.66 -39.34
CA ALA A 172 -7.19 8.17 -40.24
C ALA A 172 -7.19 7.32 -41.51
N GLN A 173 -8.27 6.56 -41.73
CA GLN A 173 -8.48 5.86 -43.00
C GLN A 173 -8.70 6.95 -44.04
N GLY A 174 -7.71 7.15 -44.91
CA GLY A 174 -7.76 8.02 -46.04
C GLY A 174 -8.93 7.64 -46.95
N ARG A 175 -9.81 8.61 -47.18
CA ARG A 175 -10.74 8.56 -48.30
C ARG A 175 -9.95 8.83 -49.58
N ALA A 176 -9.87 7.86 -50.45
CA ALA A 176 -9.59 8.04 -51.88
C ALA A 176 -10.86 8.48 -52.62
#